data_409ffea693fbfa7b212a5f779549f5c1
#
_entry.id   409ffea693fbfa7b212a5f779549f5c1
#
_cell.length_a   1.000
_cell.length_b   1.000
_cell.length_c   1.000
_cell.angle_alpha   90.00
_cell.angle_beta   90.00
_cell.angle_gamma   90.00
#
_symmetry.space_group_name_H-M   'P 1'
#
loop_
_entity.id
_entity.type
_entity.pdbx_description
1 polymer ?
#
loop_
_entity_poly.entity_id
_entity_poly.type
_entity_poly.pdbx_seq_one_letter_code
_entity_poly.pdbx_strand_id
1 'polypeptide(L)'
;XGRFGDSPNQFFNFGYSVLRSVVARAIVETGLLPVLGIFHKNKFNPYCLADDVMEPYRPFVDFLVMDWLKVYPNSEDLTKEFKAYMLNIATKDVKIDGLKRPLIVAVKMTTSSLYKCYTGEKRLISYPEFI
;
A
#
# COMPACT_ATOMS: atom_id res chain seq x y z
N UNK A 1 -24.33 -9.27 -7.09
CA UNK A 1 -24.32 -9.19 -7.02
C UNK A 1 -24.31 -9.20 -6.97
N GLY A 2 -24.56 -9.06 -7.19
CA GLY A 2 -24.32 -8.52 -7.18
C GLY A 2 -23.46 -8.04 -6.41
N ARG A 3 -23.76 -7.33 -6.00
CA ARG A 3 -23.06 -6.68 -5.35
C ARG A 3 -22.11 -7.39 -4.96
N PHE A 4 -22.35 -8.18 -4.69
CA PHE A 4 -21.39 -8.83 -4.23
C PHE A 4 -21.12 -9.78 -5.10
N GLY A 5 -21.64 -9.76 -5.94
CA GLY A 5 -21.32 -10.65 -6.74
C GLY A 5 -20.02 -10.73 -7.15
N ASP A 6 -19.38 -9.98 -7.03
CA ASP A 6 -18.14 -10.06 -7.54
C ASP A 6 -17.20 -10.58 -6.59
N SER A 7 -17.20 -11.90 -6.38
CA SER A 7 -16.27 -12.53 -5.49
C SER A 7 -14.85 -12.09 -5.64
N PRO A 8 -14.26 -12.10 -6.81
CA PRO A 8 -12.87 -11.68 -6.88
C PRO A 8 -12.67 -10.25 -6.39
N ASN A 9 -13.67 -9.40 -6.66
CA ASN A 9 -13.54 -8.03 -6.24
C ASN A 9 -13.46 -7.85 -4.75
N GLN A 10 -14.18 -8.65 -4.00
CA GLN A 10 -14.11 -8.48 -2.56
C GLN A 10 -12.75 -8.90 -2.01
N PHE A 11 -12.10 -9.87 -2.65
CA PHE A 11 -10.77 -10.26 -2.21
C PHE A 11 -9.77 -9.14 -2.48
N PHE A 12 -9.83 -8.54 -3.67
CA PHE A 12 -8.95 -7.43 -4.00
C PHE A 12 -9.24 -6.23 -3.11
N ASN A 13 -10.50 -5.93 -2.88
CA ASN A 13 -10.85 -4.78 -2.05
C ASN A 13 -10.36 -4.95 -0.63
N PHE A 14 -10.44 -6.16 -0.08
CA PHE A 14 -9.91 -6.38 1.25
C PHE A 14 -8.40 -6.16 1.26
N GLY A 15 -7.70 -6.69 0.26
CA GLY A 15 -6.25 -6.51 0.17
C GLY A 15 -5.87 -5.05 0.08
N TYR A 16 -6.60 -4.27 -0.72
CA TYR A 16 -6.30 -2.86 -0.85
C TYR A 16 -6.58 -2.12 0.45
N SER A 17 -7.57 -2.55 1.23
CA SER A 17 -7.84 -1.90 2.50
C SER A 17 -6.72 -2.15 3.50
N VAL A 18 -6.15 -3.36 3.48
CA VAL A 18 -5.01 -3.66 4.33
C VAL A 18 -3.82 -2.78 3.93
N LEU A 19 -3.56 -2.70 2.62
CA LEU A 19 -2.46 -1.89 2.13
C LEU A 19 -2.68 -0.42 2.51
N ARG A 20 -3.90 0.06 2.38
CA ARG A 20 -4.17 1.46 2.72
C ARG A 20 -3.89 1.73 4.19
N SER A 21 -4.16 0.76 5.06
CA SER A 21 -3.85 0.94 6.48
C SER A 21 -2.34 1.07 6.71
N VAL A 22 -1.56 0.26 6.01
CA VAL A 22 -0.10 0.32 6.13
C VAL A 22 0.39 1.68 5.66
N VAL A 23 -0.14 2.15 4.53
CA VAL A 23 0.25 3.43 3.97
C VAL A 23 -0.13 4.58 4.91
N ALA A 24 -1.35 4.54 5.43
CA ALA A 24 -1.82 5.61 6.30
C ALA A 24 -0.94 5.72 7.55
N ARG A 25 -0.58 4.57 8.11
CA ARG A 25 0.28 4.58 9.29
C ARG A 25 1.66 5.15 8.95
N ALA A 26 2.20 4.80 7.79
CA ALA A 26 3.51 5.31 7.39
C ALA A 26 3.47 6.83 7.20
N ILE A 27 2.40 7.33 6.61
CA ILE A 27 2.25 8.76 6.40
C ILE A 27 2.28 9.49 7.74
N VAL A 28 1.56 8.96 8.73
CA VAL A 28 1.54 9.56 10.05
C VAL A 28 2.90 9.46 10.72
N GLU A 29 3.50 8.28 10.67
CA GLU A 29 4.75 8.03 11.38
C GLU A 29 5.92 8.83 10.85
N THR A 30 5.93 9.14 9.56
CA THR A 30 7.04 9.90 8.99
C THR A 30 6.84 11.41 9.11
N GLY A 31 5.71 11.86 9.63
CA GLY A 31 5.48 13.29 9.79
C GLY A 31 5.13 14.00 8.49
N LEU A 32 4.67 13.25 7.50
CA LEU A 32 4.42 13.81 6.19
C LEU A 32 3.26 14.80 6.19
N LEU A 33 2.21 14.54 6.97
CA LEU A 33 1.05 15.41 6.95
C LEU A 33 1.34 16.86 7.34
N PRO A 34 2.04 17.11 8.45
CA PRO A 34 2.37 18.50 8.77
C PRO A 34 3.20 19.18 7.70
N VAL A 35 4.12 18.45 7.10
CA VAL A 35 4.96 19.02 6.06
C VAL A 35 4.12 19.42 4.87
N LEU A 36 3.18 18.56 4.47
CA LEU A 36 2.32 18.87 3.34
C LEU A 36 1.42 20.04 3.66
N GLY A 37 0.97 20.16 4.90
CA GLY A 37 0.15 21.28 5.31
C GLY A 37 0.87 22.60 5.12
N ILE A 38 2.19 22.60 5.30
CA ILE A 38 2.98 23.80 5.09
C ILE A 38 3.16 24.11 3.60
N PHE A 39 3.46 23.09 2.80
CA PHE A 39 3.83 23.31 1.41
C PHE A 39 2.66 23.26 0.43
N HIS A 40 1.53 22.71 0.83
CA HIS A 40 0.38 22.58 -0.06
C HIS A 40 -0.89 23.03 0.64
N LYS A 41 -0.89 24.18 1.19
CA LYS A 41 -1.97 24.66 2.02
C LYS A 41 -3.37 24.44 1.58
N ASN A 42 -3.70 24.86 0.42
CA ASN A 42 -5.08 24.81 0.02
C ASN A 42 -5.45 23.62 -0.84
N LYS A 43 -4.47 22.83 -1.20
CA LYS A 43 -4.73 21.71 -2.10
C LYS A 43 -4.52 20.37 -1.47
N PHE A 44 -4.16 20.34 -0.20
CA PHE A 44 -3.84 19.11 0.42
C PHE A 44 -5.08 18.27 0.71
N ASN A 45 -5.04 17.04 0.30
CA ASN A 45 -6.11 16.09 0.57
C ASN A 45 -5.46 14.81 1.07
N PRO A 46 -5.63 14.48 2.36
CA PRO A 46 -4.96 13.29 2.91
C PRO A 46 -5.37 11.99 2.23
N TYR A 47 -6.60 11.91 1.74
CA TYR A 47 -7.05 10.68 1.10
C TYR A 47 -6.39 10.50 -0.25
N CYS A 48 -6.21 11.59 -0.98
CA CYS A 48 -5.51 11.51 -2.26
C CYS A 48 -4.05 11.16 -2.04
N LEU A 49 -3.44 11.68 -0.98
CA LEU A 49 -2.06 11.35 -0.70
C LEU A 49 -1.91 9.87 -0.41
N ALA A 50 -2.80 9.31 0.40
CA ALA A 50 -2.71 7.89 0.72
C ALA A 50 -2.87 7.06 -0.54
N ASP A 51 -3.79 7.44 -1.42
CA ASP A 51 -3.99 6.72 -2.66
C ASP A 51 -2.77 6.81 -3.56
N ASP A 52 -2.15 7.98 -3.64
CA ASP A 52 -0.98 8.16 -4.47
C ASP A 52 0.20 7.34 -3.99
N VAL A 53 0.42 7.31 -2.67
CA VAL A 53 1.52 6.50 -2.12
C VAL A 53 1.23 5.02 -2.32
N MET A 54 -0.03 4.64 -2.23
CA MET A 54 -0.43 3.26 -2.35
C MET A 54 -0.27 2.70 -3.76
N GLU A 55 -0.45 3.54 -4.77
CA GLU A 55 -0.45 3.08 -6.16
C GLU A 55 0.70 2.15 -6.54
N PRO A 56 1.95 2.50 -6.28
CA PRO A 56 3.04 1.60 -6.70
C PRO A 56 3.09 0.30 -5.93
N TYR A 57 2.34 0.19 -4.83
CA TYR A 57 2.31 -1.03 -4.04
C TYR A 57 1.12 -1.92 -4.38
N ARG A 58 0.16 -1.43 -5.15
CA ARG A 58 -1.01 -2.24 -5.50
C ARG A 58 -0.66 -3.57 -6.17
N PRO A 59 0.34 -3.64 -7.05
CA PRO A 59 0.65 -4.93 -7.67
C PRO A 59 0.96 -6.04 -6.67
N PHE A 60 1.49 -5.68 -5.50
CA PHE A 60 1.79 -6.71 -4.50
C PHE A 60 0.51 -7.31 -3.93
N VAL A 61 -0.54 -6.48 -3.77
CA VAL A 61 -1.84 -7.00 -3.37
C VAL A 61 -2.38 -7.91 -4.48
N ASP A 62 -2.33 -7.43 -5.72
CA ASP A 62 -2.87 -8.19 -6.83
C ASP A 62 -2.21 -9.57 -6.91
N PHE A 63 -0.90 -9.60 -6.76
CA PHE A 63 -0.16 -10.84 -6.83
C PHE A 63 -0.60 -11.81 -5.74
N LEU A 64 -0.73 -11.32 -4.50
CA LEU A 64 -1.14 -12.19 -3.40
C LEU A 64 -2.55 -12.71 -3.59
N VAL A 65 -3.46 -11.85 -4.04
CA VAL A 65 -4.84 -12.29 -4.24
C VAL A 65 -4.90 -13.33 -5.36
N MET A 66 -4.17 -13.09 -6.45
CA MET A 66 -4.18 -14.04 -7.55
C MET A 66 -3.60 -15.38 -7.11
N ASP A 67 -2.54 -15.36 -6.30
CA ASP A 67 -1.97 -16.59 -5.78
C ASP A 67 -2.98 -17.34 -4.93
N TRP A 68 -3.71 -16.64 -4.08
CA TRP A 68 -4.72 -17.28 -3.25
C TRP A 68 -5.78 -17.93 -4.12
N LEU A 69 -6.25 -17.21 -5.13
CA LEU A 69 -7.32 -17.72 -5.97
C LEU A 69 -6.88 -18.88 -6.84
N LYS A 70 -5.57 -19.02 -7.11
CA LYS A 70 -5.08 -20.18 -7.83
C LYS A 70 -5.23 -21.43 -6.96
N VAL A 71 -4.99 -21.30 -5.68
CA VAL A 71 -5.08 -22.44 -4.76
C VAL A 71 -6.53 -22.72 -4.41
N TYR A 72 -7.35 -21.68 -4.28
CA TYR A 72 -8.74 -21.82 -3.89
C TYR A 72 -9.64 -21.16 -4.94
N PRO A 73 -9.74 -21.76 -6.11
CA PRO A 73 -10.44 -21.10 -7.23
C PRO A 73 -11.92 -20.92 -7.03
N ASN A 74 -12.52 -21.68 -6.13
CA ASN A 74 -13.97 -21.57 -5.91
C ASN A 74 -14.30 -20.74 -4.67
N SER A 75 -13.35 -20.00 -4.15
CA SER A 75 -13.58 -19.17 -2.99
C SER A 75 -14.60 -18.09 -3.28
N GLU A 76 -15.55 -17.93 -2.39
CA GLU A 76 -16.54 -16.89 -2.54
C GLU A 76 -16.60 -15.97 -1.35
N ASP A 77 -16.23 -16.46 -0.17
CA ASP A 77 -16.33 -15.66 1.04
C ASP A 77 -14.97 -15.20 1.55
N LEU A 78 -14.98 -14.07 2.22
CA LEU A 78 -13.79 -13.59 2.90
C LEU A 78 -13.67 -14.33 4.20
N THR A 79 -12.86 -15.38 4.22
CA THR A 79 -12.70 -16.18 5.41
C THR A 79 -11.63 -15.59 6.32
N LYS A 80 -11.58 -16.09 7.57
CA LYS A 80 -10.55 -15.70 8.48
C LYS A 80 -9.20 -16.04 7.91
N GLU A 81 -9.10 -17.18 7.25
CA GLU A 81 -7.85 -17.65 6.69
C GLU A 81 -7.34 -16.71 5.60
N PHE A 82 -8.24 -16.23 4.74
CA PHE A 82 -7.84 -15.30 3.70
C PHE A 82 -7.40 -13.97 4.32
N LYS A 83 -8.13 -13.51 5.33
CA LYS A 83 -7.79 -12.24 5.95
C LYS A 83 -6.42 -12.32 6.62
N ALA A 84 -6.15 -13.42 7.32
CA ALA A 84 -4.84 -13.61 7.94
C ALA A 84 -3.74 -13.66 6.88
N TYR A 85 -4.02 -14.33 5.77
CA TYR A 85 -3.06 -14.41 4.67
C TYR A 85 -2.74 -13.02 4.13
N MET A 86 -3.76 -12.19 3.94
CA MET A 86 -3.52 -10.86 3.41
C MET A 86 -2.77 -9.95 4.37
N LEU A 87 -2.94 -10.14 5.66
CA LEU A 87 -2.21 -9.33 6.62
C LEU A 87 -0.71 -9.57 6.52
N ASN A 88 -0.30 -10.71 5.97
CA ASN A 88 1.12 -10.98 5.79
C ASN A 88 1.76 -10.10 4.73
N ILE A 89 0.98 -9.32 3.99
CA ILE A 89 1.58 -8.45 3.00
C ILE A 89 2.58 -7.50 3.65
N ALA A 90 2.36 -7.11 4.89
CA ALA A 90 3.24 -6.17 5.57
C ALA A 90 4.67 -6.68 5.66
N THR A 91 4.84 -7.99 5.75
CA THR A 91 6.17 -8.57 5.91
C THR A 91 6.73 -9.18 4.62
N LYS A 92 6.00 -9.06 3.50
CA LYS A 92 6.52 -9.57 2.24
C LYS A 92 7.69 -8.71 1.78
N ASP A 93 8.72 -9.34 1.29
CA ASP A 93 9.88 -8.61 0.82
C ASP A 93 9.61 -7.94 -0.50
N VAL A 94 10.02 -6.70 -0.60
CA VAL A 94 9.98 -5.96 -1.85
C VAL A 94 11.35 -5.33 -2.07
N LYS A 95 11.65 -4.99 -3.30
CA LYS A 95 12.92 -4.35 -3.61
C LYS A 95 12.69 -2.85 -3.70
N ILE A 96 13.49 -2.08 -3.00
CA ILE A 96 13.37 -0.63 -3.01
C ILE A 96 14.76 -0.04 -2.79
N ASP A 97 15.14 0.93 -3.63
CA ASP A 97 16.48 1.56 -3.57
C ASP A 97 17.60 0.52 -3.60
N GLY A 98 17.41 -0.55 -4.36
CA GLY A 98 18.40 -1.60 -4.47
C GLY A 98 18.49 -2.53 -3.28
N LEU A 99 17.59 -2.38 -2.32
CA LEU A 99 17.59 -3.18 -1.09
C LEU A 99 16.35 -4.04 -1.02
N LYS A 100 16.45 -5.13 -0.27
CA LYS A 100 15.29 -5.98 -0.05
C LYS A 100 14.76 -5.66 1.34
N ARG A 101 13.51 -5.24 1.43
CA ARG A 101 12.91 -4.81 2.69
C ARG A 101 11.48 -5.32 2.80
N PRO A 102 10.99 -5.58 4.01
CA PRO A 102 9.57 -5.89 4.17
C PRO A 102 8.72 -4.74 3.65
N LEU A 103 7.56 -5.05 3.09
CA LEU A 103 6.72 -4.02 2.50
C LEU A 103 6.42 -2.88 3.48
N ILE A 104 6.17 -3.21 4.75
CA ILE A 104 5.85 -2.17 5.72
C ILE A 104 7.02 -1.19 5.89
N VAL A 105 8.24 -1.67 5.78
CA VAL A 105 9.43 -0.82 5.84
C VAL A 105 9.57 -0.04 4.53
N ALA A 106 9.35 -0.71 3.40
CA ALA A 106 9.46 -0.06 2.11
C ALA A 106 8.48 1.11 1.99
N VAL A 107 7.26 0.94 2.50
CA VAL A 107 6.27 2.02 2.44
C VAL A 107 6.77 3.22 3.23
N LYS A 108 7.39 2.99 4.39
CA LYS A 108 7.97 4.11 5.15
C LYS A 108 9.11 4.77 4.40
N MET A 109 9.88 3.98 3.64
CA MET A 109 10.94 4.57 2.82
C MET A 109 10.34 5.47 1.75
N THR A 110 9.21 5.06 1.16
CA THR A 110 8.54 5.90 0.18
C THR A 110 8.05 7.20 0.83
N THR A 111 7.36 7.11 1.97
CA THR A 111 6.82 8.32 2.59
C THR A 111 7.92 9.21 3.13
N SER A 112 9.02 8.63 3.64
CA SER A 112 10.16 9.42 4.07
C SER A 112 10.80 10.16 2.92
N SER A 113 10.92 9.49 1.76
CA SER A 113 11.53 10.14 0.61
C SER A 113 10.64 11.28 0.12
N LEU A 114 9.34 11.10 0.20
CA LEU A 114 8.41 12.15 -0.19
C LEU A 114 8.55 13.36 0.74
N TYR A 115 8.65 13.10 2.05
CA TYR A 115 8.90 14.14 3.03
C TYR A 115 10.16 14.92 2.64
N LYS A 116 11.24 14.20 2.32
CA LYS A 116 12.51 14.82 1.98
C LYS A 116 12.45 15.60 0.68
N CYS A 117 11.63 15.15 -0.26
CA CYS A 117 11.42 15.92 -1.48
C CYS A 117 10.73 17.25 -1.18
N TYR A 118 9.74 17.23 -0.30
CA TYR A 118 9.06 18.46 0.05
C TYR A 118 9.94 19.43 0.81
N THR A 119 10.88 18.93 1.61
CA THR A 119 11.78 19.78 2.37
C THR A 119 13.05 20.14 1.59
N GLY A 120 13.18 19.64 0.39
CA GLY A 120 14.32 19.95 -0.44
C GLY A 120 15.56 19.12 -0.19
N GLU A 121 15.44 18.09 0.64
CA GLU A 121 16.60 17.25 0.95
C GLU A 121 16.87 16.19 -0.09
N LYS A 122 15.88 15.85 -0.88
CA LYS A 122 16.00 14.85 -1.93
C LYS A 122 15.29 15.33 -3.17
N ARG A 123 15.63 14.74 -4.31
CA ARG A 123 14.98 15.10 -5.54
C ARG A 123 14.07 14.00 -6.06
N LEU A 124 14.29 12.76 -5.63
CA LEU A 124 13.53 11.62 -6.15
C LEU A 124 12.83 10.88 -5.03
N ILE A 125 11.64 10.41 -5.34
CA ILE A 125 10.87 9.58 -4.42
C ILE A 125 11.30 8.14 -4.58
N SER A 126 11.41 7.41 -3.48
CA SER A 126 11.74 6.00 -3.52
C SER A 126 10.49 5.18 -3.76
N TYR A 127 10.49 4.39 -4.82
CA TYR A 127 9.36 3.53 -5.17
C TYR A 127 9.79 2.08 -5.18
N PRO A 128 8.88 1.17 -4.87
CA PRO A 128 9.21 -0.24 -4.91
C PRO A 128 9.27 -0.76 -6.34
N GLU A 129 10.02 -1.84 -6.51
CA GLU A 129 10.05 -2.55 -7.78
C GLU A 129 9.26 -3.83 -7.60
N PHE A 130 8.37 -4.09 -8.53
CA PHE A 130 7.64 -5.34 -8.53
C PHE A 130 8.33 -6.27 -9.51
N ILE A 131 8.75 -7.42 -9.02
CA ILE A 131 9.51 -8.35 -9.84
C ILE A 131 8.70 -9.58 -10.16
#